data_97abff118796cd24cb1d8954504c18a8
#
_entry.id   97abff118796cd24cb1d8954504c18a8
#
_cell.length_a   1.000
_cell.length_b   1.000
_cell.length_c   1.000
_cell.angle_alpha   90.00
_cell.angle_beta   90.00
_cell.angle_gamma   90.00
#
_symmetry.space_group_name_H-M   'P 1'
#
loop_
_entity.id
_entity.type
_entity.pdbx_description
1 polymer ?
#
loop_
_entity_poly.entity_id
_entity_poly.type
_entity_poly.pdbx_seq_one_letter_code
_entity_poly.pdbx_strand_id
1 'polypeptide(L)'
;MAVKVLLHCLMQYMREGFTNPSKLSKAMSWHQQIIELAPRSRGFHLVTADLLAALLQLAEVRVGLLHLFIQHTSASLSINENADSDVPRDLESAFNAIAPEDFPHRHACEGPDDMPAHVKSSLLGCSLTIPIRDGQLALGTWQGIYLCEHRNRGGRRKIVATIWGE
;
A
#
# COMPACT_ATOMS: atom_id res chain seq x y z
N MET A 1 -28.81 26.67 46.18
CA MET A 1 -27.83 27.47 45.43
C MET A 1 -27.07 26.64 44.40
N ALA A 2 -26.68 25.37 44.65
CA ALA A 2 -25.93 24.52 43.76
C ALA A 2 -26.64 24.10 42.45
N VAL A 3 -27.96 23.88 42.51
CA VAL A 3 -28.72 23.39 41.33
C VAL A 3 -28.83 24.45 40.19
N LYS A 4 -28.92 25.77 40.57
CA LYS A 4 -28.92 26.85 39.57
C LYS A 4 -27.59 27.01 38.85
N VAL A 5 -26.48 26.76 39.50
CA VAL A 5 -25.13 26.86 38.91
C VAL A 5 -24.93 25.68 37.94
N LEU A 6 -25.38 24.47 38.30
CA LEU A 6 -25.27 23.28 37.44
C LEU A 6 -26.11 23.43 36.18
N LEU A 7 -27.32 23.94 36.28
CA LEU A 7 -28.20 24.20 35.10
C LEU A 7 -27.60 25.27 34.19
N HIS A 8 -26.97 26.31 34.76
CA HIS A 8 -26.33 27.37 33.97
C HIS A 8 -25.12 26.85 33.20
N CYS A 9 -24.26 26.04 33.84
CA CYS A 9 -23.11 25.37 33.17
C CYS A 9 -23.57 24.40 32.08
N LEU A 10 -24.65 23.60 32.31
CA LEU A 10 -25.18 22.69 31.29
C LEU A 10 -25.76 23.45 30.10
N MET A 11 -26.47 24.55 30.33
CA MET A 11 -27.03 25.36 29.25
C MET A 11 -25.94 26.10 28.48
N GLN A 12 -24.86 26.50 29.12
CA GLN A 12 -23.73 27.13 28.45
C GLN A 12 -22.97 26.09 27.62
N TYR A 13 -22.72 24.90 28.16
CA TYR A 13 -22.12 23.76 27.44
C TYR A 13 -22.93 23.34 26.21
N MET A 14 -24.29 23.34 26.32
CA MET A 14 -25.18 23.05 25.19
C MET A 14 -25.24 24.17 24.16
N ARG A 15 -25.03 25.42 24.55
CA ARG A 15 -24.97 26.56 23.61
C ARG A 15 -23.62 26.63 22.87
N GLU A 16 -22.52 26.30 23.50
CA GLU A 16 -21.19 26.37 22.90
C GLU A 16 -20.90 25.13 22.02
N GLY A 17 -21.55 23.98 22.27
CA GLY A 17 -21.39 22.74 21.50
C GLY A 17 -22.06 22.72 20.14
N PHE A 18 -23.02 23.61 19.87
CA PHE A 18 -23.84 23.58 18.65
C PHE A 18 -23.59 24.71 17.65
N THR A 19 -22.66 25.62 17.88
CA THR A 19 -22.47 26.81 17.05
C THR A 19 -21.11 27.03 16.46
N ASN A 20 -20.36 25.94 16.16
CA ASN A 20 -19.17 26.09 15.32
C ASN A 20 -19.28 25.22 14.04
N PRO A 21 -19.95 25.71 12.98
CA PRO A 21 -20.02 25.01 11.70
C PRO A 21 -18.66 24.93 10.96
N SER A 22 -17.60 25.54 11.51
CA SER A 22 -16.27 25.51 10.92
C SER A 22 -15.47 24.21 11.18
N LYS A 23 -16.02 23.25 11.93
CA LYS A 23 -15.52 21.86 12.06
C LYS A 23 -16.44 20.88 11.33
N LEU A 24 -16.91 21.22 10.13
CA LEU A 24 -17.38 20.17 9.25
C LEU A 24 -16.15 19.27 8.95
N SER A 25 -16.12 18.08 9.53
CA SER A 25 -15.18 17.04 9.07
C SER A 25 -15.36 16.92 7.57
N LYS A 26 -14.26 17.00 6.82
CA LYS A 26 -14.30 16.77 5.37
C LYS A 26 -14.98 15.41 5.20
N ALA A 27 -16.00 15.31 4.36
CA ALA A 27 -16.71 14.06 4.15
C ALA A 27 -15.73 12.98 3.68
N MET A 28 -15.88 11.78 4.19
CA MET A 28 -15.12 10.61 3.73
C MET A 28 -15.25 10.49 2.21
N SER A 29 -14.14 10.40 1.53
CA SER A 29 -14.10 10.27 0.07
C SER A 29 -13.41 8.96 -0.35
N TRP A 30 -13.84 8.44 -1.49
CA TRP A 30 -13.23 7.29 -2.14
C TRP A 30 -12.62 7.74 -3.46
N HIS A 31 -11.38 7.33 -3.69
CA HIS A 31 -10.73 7.52 -4.98
C HIS A 31 -10.06 6.21 -5.39
N GLN A 32 -10.31 5.74 -6.60
CA GLN A 32 -9.74 4.50 -7.11
C GLN A 32 -9.25 4.68 -8.54
N GLN A 33 -8.05 4.17 -8.81
CA GLN A 33 -7.48 4.16 -10.16
C GLN A 33 -6.60 2.94 -10.39
N ILE A 34 -6.34 2.64 -11.65
CA ILE A 34 -5.36 1.63 -12.06
C ILE A 34 -4.05 2.33 -12.37
N ILE A 35 -2.98 1.88 -11.73
CA ILE A 35 -1.61 2.30 -12.01
C ILE A 35 -0.91 1.17 -12.76
N GLU A 36 -0.35 1.48 -13.92
CA GLU A 36 0.41 0.52 -14.70
C GLU A 36 1.91 0.83 -14.56
N LEU A 37 2.63 -0.07 -13.89
CA LEU A 37 4.07 0.03 -13.74
C LEU A 37 4.79 -0.46 -15.01
N ALA A 38 5.88 0.21 -15.36
CA ALA A 38 6.76 -0.22 -16.45
C ALA A 38 7.33 -1.63 -16.16
N PRO A 39 7.65 -2.42 -17.21
CA PRO A 39 8.28 -3.71 -17.04
C PRO A 39 9.57 -3.60 -16.23
N ARG A 40 9.75 -4.54 -15.31
CA ARG A 40 10.98 -4.69 -14.51
C ARG A 40 11.56 -6.08 -14.75
N SER A 41 12.86 -6.21 -14.59
CA SER A 41 13.51 -7.52 -14.49
C SER A 41 13.04 -8.25 -13.22
N ARG A 42 13.24 -9.55 -13.16
CA ARG A 42 13.02 -10.32 -11.93
C ARG A 42 13.81 -9.71 -10.77
N GLY A 43 13.18 -9.62 -9.60
CA GLY A 43 13.75 -9.05 -8.39
C GLY A 43 12.80 -8.15 -7.62
N PHE A 44 13.31 -7.50 -6.58
CA PHE A 44 12.59 -6.58 -5.72
C PHE A 44 12.90 -5.14 -6.14
N HIS A 45 11.88 -4.36 -6.48
CA HIS A 45 12.02 -3.01 -7.03
C HIS A 45 11.27 -1.99 -6.18
N LEU A 46 11.98 -1.00 -5.66
CA LEU A 46 11.37 0.13 -4.95
C LEU A 46 10.52 0.94 -5.93
N VAL A 47 9.21 1.04 -5.67
CA VAL A 47 8.22 1.70 -6.53
C VAL A 47 7.45 2.82 -5.82
N THR A 48 7.88 3.21 -4.62
CA THR A 48 7.21 4.25 -3.83
C THR A 48 7.05 5.54 -4.62
N ALA A 49 8.12 6.01 -5.29
CA ALA A 49 8.09 7.23 -6.08
C ALA A 49 7.18 7.12 -7.30
N ASP A 50 7.19 5.98 -8.00
CA ASP A 50 6.31 5.74 -9.16
C ASP A 50 4.83 5.79 -8.75
N LEU A 51 4.49 5.21 -7.59
CA LEU A 51 3.13 5.20 -7.05
C LEU A 51 2.70 6.61 -6.60
N LEU A 52 3.56 7.33 -5.87
CA LEU A 52 3.25 8.68 -5.40
C LEU A 52 3.05 9.66 -6.55
N ALA A 53 3.84 9.55 -7.62
CA ALA A 53 3.68 10.37 -8.82
C ALA A 53 2.31 10.18 -9.50
N ALA A 54 1.71 9.00 -9.36
CA ALA A 54 0.39 8.70 -9.91
C ALA A 54 -0.77 9.05 -8.95
N LEU A 55 -0.53 9.19 -7.64
CA LEU A 55 -1.55 9.34 -6.60
C LEU A 55 -1.66 10.79 -6.11
N LEU A 56 -1.96 11.72 -7.01
CA LEU A 56 -2.03 13.16 -6.69
C LEU A 56 -3.09 13.47 -5.61
N GLN A 57 -4.20 12.72 -5.58
CA GLN A 57 -5.29 12.88 -4.61
C GLN A 57 -4.89 12.55 -3.17
N LEU A 58 -3.77 11.85 -2.98
CA LEU A 58 -3.25 11.52 -1.66
C LEU A 58 -2.96 12.79 -0.85
N ALA A 59 -2.47 13.85 -1.50
CA ALA A 59 -2.17 15.13 -0.86
C ALA A 59 -3.39 15.83 -0.21
N GLU A 60 -4.62 15.46 -0.63
CA GLU A 60 -5.86 16.03 -0.10
C GLU A 60 -6.41 15.29 1.12
N VAL A 61 -5.83 14.15 1.48
CA VAL A 61 -6.32 13.26 2.55
C VAL A 61 -5.57 13.54 3.84
N ARG A 62 -6.29 14.05 4.85
CA ARG A 62 -5.72 14.32 6.18
C ARG A 62 -5.49 13.03 6.97
N VAL A 63 -6.50 12.16 6.99
CA VAL A 63 -6.47 10.84 7.64
C VAL A 63 -7.16 9.83 6.76
N GLY A 64 -6.51 8.70 6.46
CA GLY A 64 -7.09 7.70 5.60
C GLY A 64 -6.21 6.47 5.41
N LEU A 65 -6.56 5.69 4.40
CA LEU A 65 -5.86 4.49 3.99
C LEU A 65 -5.61 4.51 2.48
N LEU A 66 -4.42 4.11 2.07
CA LEU A 66 -4.12 3.68 0.73
C LEU A 66 -4.13 2.15 0.70
N HIS A 67 -5.01 1.57 -0.10
CA HIS A 67 -5.00 0.16 -0.41
C HIS A 67 -4.48 -0.06 -1.83
N LEU A 68 -3.47 -0.91 -1.95
CA LEU A 68 -2.86 -1.32 -3.22
C LEU A 68 -3.16 -2.80 -3.46
N PHE A 69 -3.66 -3.15 -4.62
CA PHE A 69 -3.93 -4.53 -5.03
C PHE A 69 -3.32 -4.80 -6.40
N ILE A 70 -2.34 -5.72 -6.47
CA ILE A 70 -1.73 -6.11 -7.74
C ILE A 70 -2.58 -7.16 -8.45
N GLN A 71 -2.91 -6.91 -9.72
CA GLN A 71 -3.80 -7.77 -10.52
C GLN A 71 -3.01 -8.87 -11.27
N HIS A 72 -2.08 -9.53 -10.57
CA HIS A 72 -1.22 -10.56 -11.15
C HIS A 72 -0.99 -11.70 -10.16
N THR A 73 -0.77 -12.91 -10.69
CA THR A 73 -0.51 -14.13 -9.91
C THR A 73 0.97 -14.49 -9.81
N SER A 74 1.84 -13.76 -10.50
CA SER A 74 3.29 -14.01 -10.58
C SER A 74 4.14 -12.79 -10.21
N ALA A 75 3.53 -11.83 -9.52
CA ALA A 75 4.16 -10.67 -8.89
C ALA A 75 3.44 -10.34 -7.59
N SER A 76 4.09 -9.65 -6.69
CA SER A 76 3.55 -9.30 -5.38
C SER A 76 3.97 -7.90 -4.94
N LEU A 77 3.41 -7.44 -3.82
CA LEU A 77 3.75 -6.19 -3.18
C LEU A 77 4.34 -6.47 -1.79
N SER A 78 5.31 -5.67 -1.39
CA SER A 78 5.89 -5.73 -0.05
C SER A 78 6.25 -4.33 0.47
N ILE A 79 6.40 -4.21 1.77
CA ILE A 79 7.03 -3.05 2.43
C ILE A 79 8.30 -3.55 3.08
N ASN A 80 9.44 -2.96 2.70
CA ASN A 80 10.73 -3.31 3.24
C ASN A 80 11.68 -2.11 3.24
N GLU A 81 12.93 -2.32 3.62
CA GLU A 81 13.95 -1.28 3.72
C GLU A 81 14.22 -0.61 2.37
N ASN A 82 14.31 0.74 2.40
CA ASN A 82 14.53 1.58 1.23
C ASN A 82 15.93 2.20 1.17
N ALA A 83 16.85 1.84 2.07
CA ALA A 83 18.15 2.49 2.21
C ALA A 83 19.30 1.65 1.66
N ASP A 84 19.41 0.38 2.06
CA ASP A 84 20.49 -0.50 1.63
C ASP A 84 20.11 -1.23 0.34
N SER A 85 20.94 -1.07 -0.70
CA SER A 85 20.77 -1.70 -2.01
C SER A 85 20.99 -3.21 -1.99
N ASP A 86 21.56 -3.77 -0.93
CA ASP A 86 21.78 -5.21 -0.82
C ASP A 86 20.52 -5.94 -0.32
N VAL A 87 19.66 -5.27 0.45
CA VAL A 87 18.38 -5.84 0.93
C VAL A 87 17.52 -6.43 -0.21
N PRO A 88 17.21 -5.72 -1.31
CA PRO A 88 16.43 -6.30 -2.40
C PRO A 88 17.14 -7.47 -3.11
N ARG A 89 18.49 -7.50 -3.15
CA ARG A 89 19.26 -8.60 -3.74
C ARG A 89 19.22 -9.84 -2.85
N ASP A 90 19.39 -9.65 -1.56
CA ASP A 90 19.34 -10.74 -0.57
C ASP A 90 17.93 -11.33 -0.48
N LEU A 91 16.90 -10.49 -0.55
CA LEU A 91 15.51 -10.95 -0.64
C LEU A 91 15.30 -11.82 -1.88
N GLU A 92 15.76 -11.40 -3.06
CA GLU A 92 15.64 -12.22 -4.28
C GLU A 92 16.37 -13.56 -4.12
N SER A 93 17.58 -13.55 -3.56
CA SER A 93 18.35 -14.76 -3.29
C SER A 93 17.65 -15.71 -2.32
N ALA A 94 17.11 -15.17 -1.23
CA ALA A 94 16.36 -15.92 -0.23
C ALA A 94 15.09 -16.55 -0.80
N PHE A 95 14.31 -15.78 -1.57
CA PHE A 95 13.09 -16.27 -2.20
C PHE A 95 13.37 -17.29 -3.32
N ASN A 96 14.51 -17.20 -4.01
CA ASN A 96 14.95 -18.23 -4.96
C ASN A 96 15.28 -19.54 -4.25
N ALA A 97 15.83 -19.48 -3.05
CA ALA A 97 16.09 -20.68 -2.24
C ALA A 97 14.80 -21.30 -1.67
N ILE A 98 13.78 -20.48 -1.36
CA ILE A 98 12.47 -20.95 -0.86
C ILE A 98 11.66 -21.61 -1.98
N ALA A 99 11.67 -21.04 -3.19
CA ALA A 99 10.93 -21.54 -4.35
C ALA A 99 11.88 -21.66 -5.55
N PRO A 100 12.70 -22.72 -5.60
CA PRO A 100 13.68 -22.94 -6.66
C PRO A 100 13.03 -23.44 -7.96
N GLU A 101 13.64 -23.13 -9.09
CA GLU A 101 13.15 -23.51 -10.43
C GLU A 101 13.31 -25.00 -10.74
N ASP A 102 14.24 -25.66 -10.07
CA ASP A 102 14.55 -27.10 -10.25
C ASP A 102 13.66 -28.03 -9.41
N PHE A 103 12.75 -27.48 -8.60
CA PHE A 103 11.74 -28.29 -7.92
C PHE A 103 10.81 -28.96 -8.96
N PRO A 104 10.41 -30.24 -8.80
CA PRO A 104 9.63 -30.97 -9.79
C PRO A 104 8.16 -30.52 -9.84
N HIS A 105 7.91 -29.34 -10.37
CA HIS A 105 6.58 -28.77 -10.54
C HIS A 105 5.81 -29.47 -11.67
N ARG A 106 4.49 -29.63 -11.49
CA ARG A 106 3.58 -30.08 -12.55
C ARG A 106 3.20 -28.97 -13.53
N HIS A 107 3.13 -27.72 -13.02
CA HIS A 107 2.87 -26.54 -13.83
C HIS A 107 4.19 -26.05 -14.42
N ALA A 108 4.46 -26.37 -15.68
CA ALA A 108 5.75 -26.13 -16.32
C ALA A 108 5.65 -25.62 -17.77
N CYS A 109 4.45 -25.39 -18.29
CA CYS A 109 4.25 -25.02 -19.69
C CYS A 109 4.67 -23.57 -20.03
N GLU A 110 4.71 -22.67 -19.04
CA GLU A 110 5.06 -21.26 -19.24
C GLU A 110 6.52 -20.92 -18.87
N GLY A 111 7.34 -21.95 -18.64
CA GLY A 111 8.77 -21.82 -18.32
C GLY A 111 9.11 -22.21 -16.88
N PRO A 112 10.42 -22.37 -16.57
CA PRO A 112 10.86 -22.85 -15.26
C PRO A 112 10.63 -21.85 -14.12
N ASP A 113 10.51 -20.55 -14.43
CA ASP A 113 10.31 -19.49 -13.48
C ASP A 113 8.82 -19.27 -13.11
N ASP A 114 7.87 -19.92 -13.80
CA ASP A 114 6.46 -19.62 -13.64
C ASP A 114 5.87 -20.16 -12.33
N MET A 115 5.98 -21.45 -12.05
CA MET A 115 5.45 -21.98 -10.79
C MET A 115 6.19 -21.42 -9.55
N PRO A 116 7.51 -21.25 -9.54
CA PRO A 116 8.21 -20.48 -8.50
C PRO A 116 7.65 -19.08 -8.29
N ALA A 117 7.28 -18.38 -9.38
CA ALA A 117 6.66 -17.05 -9.26
C ALA A 117 5.29 -17.09 -8.58
N HIS A 118 4.45 -18.10 -8.87
CA HIS A 118 3.19 -18.31 -8.17
C HIS A 118 3.37 -18.60 -6.67
N VAL A 119 4.36 -19.41 -6.32
CA VAL A 119 4.70 -19.70 -4.91
C VAL A 119 5.12 -18.43 -4.19
N LYS A 120 6.06 -17.68 -4.75
CA LYS A 120 6.57 -16.41 -4.16
C LYS A 120 5.45 -15.38 -4.02
N SER A 121 4.61 -15.25 -5.04
CA SER A 121 3.45 -14.34 -5.02
C SER A 121 2.45 -14.72 -3.92
N SER A 122 2.19 -16.01 -3.72
CA SER A 122 1.31 -16.50 -2.66
C SER A 122 1.87 -16.26 -1.25
N LEU A 123 3.20 -16.34 -1.09
CA LEU A 123 3.87 -16.11 0.20
C LEU A 123 3.90 -14.62 0.58
N LEU A 124 4.18 -13.73 -0.37
CA LEU A 124 4.30 -12.28 -0.13
C LEU A 124 2.96 -11.57 -0.13
N GLY A 125 2.00 -12.07 -0.93
CA GLY A 125 0.67 -11.50 -1.03
C GLY A 125 0.50 -10.49 -2.15
N CYS A 126 -0.78 -10.22 -2.46
CA CYS A 126 -1.18 -9.39 -3.59
C CYS A 126 -1.62 -7.97 -3.19
N SER A 127 -1.60 -7.61 -1.91
CA SER A 127 -2.09 -6.31 -1.47
C SER A 127 -1.34 -5.74 -0.27
N LEU A 128 -1.38 -4.42 -0.18
CA LEU A 128 -0.88 -3.64 0.96
C LEU A 128 -1.95 -2.64 1.39
N THR A 129 -2.05 -2.37 2.69
CA THR A 129 -2.84 -1.26 3.22
C THR A 129 -1.92 -0.38 4.07
N ILE A 130 -1.83 0.90 3.70
CA ILE A 130 -0.89 1.85 4.28
C ILE A 130 -1.70 3.04 4.82
N PRO A 131 -1.52 3.43 6.09
CA PRO A 131 -2.14 4.62 6.63
C PRO A 131 -1.68 5.90 5.91
N ILE A 132 -2.61 6.86 5.76
CA ILE A 132 -2.33 8.21 5.28
C ILE A 132 -2.46 9.16 6.45
N ARG A 133 -1.52 10.09 6.58
CA ARG A 133 -1.52 11.18 7.55
C ARG A 133 -1.05 12.47 6.86
N ASP A 134 -1.89 13.50 6.92
CA ASP A 134 -1.58 14.85 6.43
C ASP A 134 -1.01 14.87 5.01
N GLY A 135 -1.69 14.14 4.09
CA GLY A 135 -1.32 14.08 2.68
C GLY A 135 -0.11 13.20 2.35
N GLN A 136 0.36 12.39 3.30
CA GLN A 136 1.54 11.55 3.13
C GLN A 136 1.27 10.11 3.58
N LEU A 137 1.98 9.15 2.99
CA LEU A 137 1.97 7.77 3.49
C LEU A 137 2.70 7.72 4.84
N ALA A 138 2.06 7.14 5.85
CA ALA A 138 2.63 6.99 7.18
C ALA A 138 3.63 5.80 7.24
N LEU A 139 4.57 5.78 6.31
CA LEU A 139 5.68 4.83 6.30
C LEU A 139 6.74 5.24 7.32
N GLY A 140 7.41 4.25 7.92
CA GLY A 140 8.60 4.49 8.73
C GLY A 140 9.77 4.97 7.87
N THR A 141 10.79 5.58 8.50
CA THR A 141 11.97 6.17 7.83
C THR A 141 12.63 5.22 6.83
N TRP A 142 12.72 3.95 7.17
CA TRP A 142 13.37 2.92 6.36
C TRP A 142 12.39 2.13 5.49
N GLN A 143 11.09 2.43 5.51
CA GLN A 143 10.10 1.68 4.75
C GLN A 143 9.91 2.26 3.35
N GLY A 144 9.85 1.37 2.37
CA GLY A 144 9.44 1.68 1.01
C GLY A 144 8.55 0.58 0.44
N ILE A 145 7.75 0.93 -0.55
CA ILE A 145 6.86 0.01 -1.25
C ILE A 145 7.64 -0.64 -2.37
N TYR A 146 7.61 -1.96 -2.40
CA TYR A 146 8.27 -2.77 -3.40
C TYR A 146 7.28 -3.48 -4.32
N LEU A 147 7.55 -3.43 -5.62
CA LEU A 147 7.10 -4.42 -6.58
C LEU A 147 8.07 -5.60 -6.53
N CYS A 148 7.57 -6.77 -6.20
CA CYS A 148 8.32 -8.02 -6.25
C CYS A 148 7.98 -8.72 -7.57
N GLU A 149 8.85 -8.58 -8.55
CA GLU A 149 8.72 -9.22 -9.87
C GLU A 149 9.35 -10.61 -9.79
N HIS A 150 8.55 -11.65 -10.03
CA HIS A 150 9.00 -13.02 -9.88
C HIS A 150 9.28 -13.74 -11.20
N ARG A 151 8.91 -13.11 -12.34
CA ARG A 151 9.15 -13.65 -13.68
C ARG A 151 10.37 -13.00 -14.34
N ASN A 152 11.08 -13.78 -15.14
CA ASN A 152 12.17 -13.27 -15.98
C ASN A 152 11.66 -12.27 -17.04
N ARG A 153 10.41 -12.44 -17.49
CA ARG A 153 9.75 -11.60 -18.50
C ARG A 153 8.29 -11.33 -18.11
N GLY A 154 8.07 -10.68 -16.97
CA GLY A 154 6.74 -10.44 -16.40
C GLY A 154 5.90 -9.38 -17.12
N GLY A 155 6.53 -8.50 -17.89
CA GLY A 155 5.84 -7.42 -18.60
C GLY A 155 5.39 -6.28 -17.66
N ARG A 156 4.37 -5.54 -18.07
CA ARG A 156 3.78 -4.46 -17.27
C ARG A 156 2.94 -5.03 -16.14
N ARG A 157 2.97 -4.37 -14.98
CA ARG A 157 2.20 -4.79 -13.81
C ARG A 157 1.13 -3.75 -13.47
N LYS A 158 -0.11 -4.20 -13.32
CA LYS A 158 -1.26 -3.36 -12.97
C LYS A 158 -1.56 -3.45 -11.49
N ILE A 159 -1.74 -2.29 -10.88
CA ILE A 159 -2.09 -2.14 -9.46
C ILE A 159 -3.37 -1.31 -9.39
N VAL A 160 -4.40 -1.83 -8.74
CA VAL A 160 -5.56 -1.03 -8.32
C VAL A 160 -5.17 -0.32 -7.04
N ALA A 161 -5.14 1.00 -7.09
CA ALA A 161 -4.88 1.85 -5.93
C ALA A 161 -6.20 2.50 -5.49
N THR A 162 -6.55 2.29 -4.24
CA THR A 162 -7.76 2.86 -3.61
C THR A 162 -7.36 3.73 -2.44
N ILE A 163 -7.73 4.99 -2.47
CA ILE A 163 -7.61 5.93 -1.34
C ILE A 163 -8.98 6.07 -0.71
N TRP A 164 -9.05 5.97 0.60
CA TRP A 164 -10.24 6.20 1.40
C TRP A 164 -9.87 7.04 2.61
N GLY A 165 -10.51 8.20 2.78
CA GLY A 165 -10.17 9.10 3.88
C GLY A 165 -10.92 10.43 3.86
N GLU A 166 -10.58 11.28 4.82
CA GLU A 166 -11.13 12.63 4.97
C GLU A 166 -10.06 13.72 4.88
#